data_547110b62fa2a0bc7f78c59e8d495630
#
_entry.id   547110b62fa2a0bc7f78c59e8d495630
#
_cell.length_a   1.000
_cell.length_b   1.000
_cell.length_c   1.000
_cell.angle_alpha   90.00
_cell.angle_beta   90.00
_cell.angle_gamma   90.00
#
_symmetry.space_group_name_H-M   'P 1'
#
loop_
_entity.id
_entity.type
_entity.pdbx_description
1 polymer ?
#
loop_
_entity_poly.entity_id
_entity_poly.type
_entity_poly.pdbx_seq_one_letter_code
_entity_poly.pdbx_strand_id
1 'polypeptide(L)'
;MAKNNRSQAPKTRPKFWEAISVKFIIIFWFTLLMVIVSALVMVFMLTVSRLTMEQDMQRRVLSGVKANSNDLKCENDTIQAKGGFQYYVNGVYCLIYDANCNKVAGEYPEGFYTNAGFEDGVLRTTECGGKKYYIYDSYITFKNGRHAWIRGVSLTTTTVTVASTVAKVASYVLPGVVVASAIGGYFITRAALKPIDEITKMSDEISEGRDLSRRLNMRNVTMEAYILAQSY
;
A
#
# COMPACT_ATOMS: atom_id res chain seq x y z
N MET A 1 28.74 57.86 51.34
CA MET A 1 29.06 57.08 50.14
C MET A 1 28.55 55.65 50.33
N ALA A 2 27.34 55.36 49.86
CA ALA A 2 26.75 54.00 49.92
C ALA A 2 26.74 53.39 48.48
N LYS A 3 27.57 52.38 48.29
CA LYS A 3 27.76 51.66 46.99
C LYS A 3 26.61 50.66 46.78
N ASN A 4 25.73 51.05 45.88
CA ASN A 4 24.56 50.21 45.51
C ASN A 4 25.01 49.02 44.65
N ASN A 5 25.15 47.83 45.27
CA ASN A 5 25.56 46.61 44.64
C ASN A 5 24.30 45.84 44.16
N ARG A 6 23.78 46.20 42.97
CA ARG A 6 22.73 45.39 42.30
C ARG A 6 23.37 44.10 41.81
N SER A 7 23.14 43.02 42.53
CA SER A 7 23.44 41.68 42.09
C SER A 7 22.60 41.34 40.84
N GLN A 8 23.26 41.29 39.70
CA GLN A 8 22.66 40.75 38.49
C GLN A 8 22.46 39.24 38.68
N ALA A 9 21.20 38.82 38.76
CA ALA A 9 20.84 37.41 38.72
C ALA A 9 21.34 36.78 37.38
N PRO A 10 21.91 35.60 37.38
CA PRO A 10 22.37 34.95 36.16
C PRO A 10 21.18 34.70 35.24
N LYS A 11 21.21 35.29 34.01
CA LYS A 11 20.30 34.92 32.92
C LYS A 11 20.60 33.48 32.54
N THR A 12 19.87 32.54 33.13
CA THR A 12 19.85 31.15 32.69
C THR A 12 19.30 31.14 31.26
N ARG A 13 20.15 30.76 30.29
CA ARG A 13 19.70 30.58 28.91
C ARG A 13 18.63 29.48 28.94
N PRO A 14 17.44 29.70 28.36
CA PRO A 14 16.42 28.67 28.32
C PRO A 14 17.00 27.43 27.60
N LYS A 15 16.77 26.27 28.17
CA LYS A 15 17.11 24.99 27.51
C LYS A 15 16.42 24.97 26.15
N PHE A 16 17.07 24.44 25.12
CA PHE A 16 16.62 24.40 23.72
C PHE A 16 15.13 24.00 23.55
N TRP A 17 14.63 23.19 24.47
CA TRP A 17 13.22 22.74 24.52
C TRP A 17 12.22 23.76 25.02
N GLU A 18 12.64 24.76 25.85
CA GLU A 18 11.77 25.82 26.38
C GLU A 18 11.51 26.94 25.36
N ALA A 19 12.34 26.98 24.28
CA ALA A 19 12.19 27.94 23.20
C ALA A 19 11.28 27.49 22.06
N ILE A 20 10.84 26.20 22.08
CA ILE A 20 10.00 25.66 21.02
C ILE A 20 8.54 26.07 21.26
N SER A 21 7.98 26.84 20.34
CA SER A 21 6.57 27.23 20.40
C SER A 21 5.66 25.99 20.44
N VAL A 22 4.63 26.02 21.30
CA VAL A 22 3.59 24.97 21.39
C VAL A 22 2.99 24.67 20.04
N LYS A 23 2.88 25.66 19.16
CA LYS A 23 2.43 25.50 17.76
C LYS A 23 3.30 24.51 16.99
N PHE A 24 4.63 24.61 17.14
CA PHE A 24 5.57 23.72 16.46
C PHE A 24 5.45 22.28 16.99
N ILE A 25 5.26 22.09 18.28
CA ILE A 25 5.09 20.78 18.91
C ILE A 25 3.84 20.11 18.37
N ILE A 26 2.71 20.81 18.28
CA ILE A 26 1.45 20.27 17.78
C ILE A 26 1.59 19.86 16.30
N ILE A 27 2.17 20.73 15.46
CA ILE A 27 2.38 20.46 14.05
C ILE A 27 3.31 19.25 13.86
N PHE A 28 4.38 19.16 14.64
CA PHE A 28 5.33 18.05 14.60
C PHE A 28 4.64 16.71 14.94
N TRP A 29 3.90 16.64 16.05
CA TRP A 29 3.18 15.44 16.44
C TRP A 29 2.11 15.02 15.44
N PHE A 30 1.37 15.99 14.90
CA PHE A 30 0.36 15.75 13.87
C PHE A 30 1.00 15.21 12.58
N THR A 31 2.09 15.82 12.13
CA THR A 31 2.82 15.38 10.93
C THR A 31 3.42 13.99 11.14
N LEU A 32 4.01 13.74 12.32
CA LEU A 32 4.55 12.42 12.67
C LEU A 32 3.45 11.36 12.66
N LEU A 33 2.28 11.64 13.23
CA LEU A 33 1.14 10.73 13.19
C LEU A 33 0.74 10.41 11.76
N MET A 34 0.65 11.43 10.89
CA MET A 34 0.30 11.25 9.48
C MET A 34 1.32 10.42 8.72
N VAL A 35 2.61 10.57 9.00
CA VAL A 35 3.67 9.73 8.42
C VAL A 35 3.50 8.27 8.84
N ILE A 36 3.24 8.02 10.12
CA ILE A 36 3.03 6.66 10.65
C ILE A 36 1.81 6.01 9.99
N VAL A 37 0.67 6.71 9.95
CA VAL A 37 -0.56 6.21 9.31
C VAL A 37 -0.34 5.92 7.83
N SER A 38 0.32 6.83 7.10
CA SER A 38 0.63 6.64 5.68
C SER A 38 1.54 5.43 5.44
N ALA A 39 2.56 5.24 6.28
CA ALA A 39 3.45 4.09 6.20
C ALA A 39 2.68 2.76 6.46
N LEU A 40 1.79 2.76 7.45
CA LEU A 40 0.97 1.61 7.80
C LEU A 40 0.00 1.23 6.67
N VAL A 41 -0.67 2.22 6.06
CA VAL A 41 -1.53 2.01 4.89
C VAL A 41 -0.73 1.45 3.71
N MET A 42 0.49 1.96 3.47
CA MET A 42 1.36 1.46 2.40
C MET A 42 1.72 -0.01 2.61
N VAL A 43 2.17 -0.39 3.81
CA VAL A 43 2.51 -1.78 4.16
C VAL A 43 1.28 -2.68 4.00
N PHE A 44 0.12 -2.25 4.50
CA PHE A 44 -1.14 -2.98 4.36
C PHE A 44 -1.50 -3.20 2.89
N MET A 45 -1.46 -2.14 2.07
CA MET A 45 -1.82 -2.22 0.66
C MET A 45 -0.89 -3.14 -0.14
N LEU A 46 0.43 -3.09 0.12
CA LEU A 46 1.40 -3.98 -0.52
C LEU A 46 1.18 -5.45 -0.12
N THR A 47 0.87 -5.70 1.14
CA THR A 47 0.64 -7.06 1.65
C THR A 47 -0.64 -7.65 1.05
N VAL A 48 -1.76 -6.92 1.10
CA VAL A 48 -3.04 -7.36 0.53
C VAL A 48 -2.92 -7.57 -0.99
N SER A 49 -2.26 -6.64 -1.69
CA SER A 49 -2.06 -6.76 -3.14
C SER A 49 -1.32 -8.05 -3.50
N ARG A 50 -0.23 -8.38 -2.80
CA ARG A 50 0.51 -9.63 -3.06
C ARG A 50 -0.35 -10.88 -2.85
N LEU A 51 -1.03 -10.96 -1.72
CA LEU A 51 -1.88 -12.13 -1.38
C LEU A 51 -3.02 -12.31 -2.38
N THR A 52 -3.71 -11.25 -2.74
CA THR A 52 -4.83 -11.30 -3.68
C THR A 52 -4.38 -11.73 -5.07
N MET A 53 -3.23 -11.22 -5.53
CA MET A 53 -2.71 -11.54 -6.86
C MET A 53 -2.24 -12.99 -6.97
N GLU A 54 -1.61 -13.55 -5.94
CA GLU A 54 -1.24 -14.97 -5.92
C GLU A 54 -2.48 -15.87 -6.00
N GLN A 55 -3.50 -15.57 -5.20
CA GLN A 55 -4.76 -16.33 -5.23
C GLN A 55 -5.49 -16.23 -6.57
N ASP A 56 -5.53 -15.04 -7.17
CA ASP A 56 -6.14 -14.83 -8.47
C ASP A 56 -5.43 -15.61 -9.57
N MET A 57 -4.10 -15.63 -9.59
CA MET A 57 -3.34 -16.37 -10.58
C MET A 57 -3.55 -17.88 -10.43
N GLN A 58 -3.53 -18.37 -9.19
CA GLN A 58 -3.84 -19.77 -8.91
C GLN A 58 -5.22 -20.16 -9.43
N ARG A 59 -6.23 -19.34 -9.15
CA ARG A 59 -7.61 -19.55 -9.64
C ARG A 59 -7.70 -19.53 -11.15
N ARG A 60 -6.98 -18.63 -11.82
CA ARG A 60 -6.95 -18.54 -13.30
C ARG A 60 -6.34 -19.77 -13.92
N VAL A 61 -5.22 -20.29 -13.39
CA VAL A 61 -4.60 -21.52 -13.89
C VAL A 61 -5.53 -22.70 -13.71
N LEU A 62 -6.13 -22.86 -12.53
CA LEU A 62 -7.10 -23.94 -12.28
C LEU A 62 -8.32 -23.83 -13.19
N SER A 63 -8.92 -22.66 -13.30
CA SER A 63 -10.13 -22.45 -14.10
C SER A 63 -9.86 -22.64 -15.59
N GLY A 64 -8.72 -22.15 -16.09
CA GLY A 64 -8.32 -22.32 -17.49
C GLY A 64 -8.14 -23.80 -17.88
N VAL A 65 -7.45 -24.56 -17.04
CA VAL A 65 -7.27 -26.01 -17.28
C VAL A 65 -8.60 -26.75 -17.17
N LYS A 66 -9.41 -26.49 -16.13
CA LYS A 66 -10.73 -27.16 -15.97
C LYS A 66 -11.71 -26.83 -17.09
N ALA A 67 -11.75 -25.59 -17.57
CA ALA A 67 -12.59 -25.24 -18.72
C ALA A 67 -12.19 -26.01 -19.95
N ASN A 68 -10.89 -26.14 -20.23
CA ASN A 68 -10.37 -26.86 -21.37
C ASN A 68 -10.48 -28.40 -21.26
N SER A 69 -10.65 -28.94 -20.06
CA SER A 69 -10.74 -30.41 -19.85
C SER A 69 -11.91 -31.07 -20.60
N ASN A 70 -13.02 -30.32 -20.77
CA ASN A 70 -14.20 -30.77 -21.47
C ASN A 70 -14.10 -30.64 -23.03
N ASP A 71 -13.12 -29.84 -23.48
CA ASP A 71 -12.94 -29.51 -24.88
C ASP A 71 -11.83 -30.32 -25.56
N LEU A 72 -11.48 -31.48 -24.99
CA LEU A 72 -10.66 -32.48 -25.62
C LEU A 72 -11.52 -33.63 -26.15
N LYS A 73 -11.10 -34.22 -27.28
CA LYS A 73 -11.60 -35.48 -27.80
C LYS A 73 -10.45 -36.37 -28.26
N CYS A 74 -10.67 -37.65 -28.19
CA CYS A 74 -9.78 -38.64 -28.79
C CYS A 74 -10.51 -39.33 -29.94
N GLU A 75 -10.05 -39.12 -31.17
CA GLU A 75 -10.63 -39.66 -32.38
C GLU A 75 -9.51 -40.29 -33.22
N ASN A 76 -9.73 -41.50 -33.74
CA ASN A 76 -8.74 -42.23 -34.54
C ASN A 76 -7.34 -42.28 -33.89
N ASP A 77 -7.29 -42.55 -32.59
CA ASP A 77 -6.05 -42.66 -31.85
C ASP A 77 -5.27 -41.35 -31.65
N THR A 78 -5.86 -40.21 -32.06
CA THR A 78 -5.25 -38.88 -31.99
C THR A 78 -6.03 -38.02 -31.03
N ILE A 79 -5.31 -37.37 -30.09
CA ILE A 79 -5.88 -36.37 -29.18
C ILE A 79 -6.05 -35.08 -29.93
N GLN A 80 -7.27 -34.55 -29.98
CA GLN A 80 -7.60 -33.34 -30.68
C GLN A 80 -8.36 -32.38 -29.77
N ALA A 81 -8.05 -31.07 -29.92
CA ALA A 81 -8.83 -30.01 -29.29
C ALA A 81 -10.12 -29.77 -30.07
N LYS A 82 -11.26 -29.67 -29.37
CA LYS A 82 -12.51 -29.20 -29.94
C LYS A 82 -12.44 -27.68 -30.18
N GLY A 83 -13.40 -27.12 -30.92
CA GLY A 83 -13.42 -25.72 -31.26
C GLY A 83 -13.53 -24.74 -30.08
N GLY A 84 -13.86 -25.23 -28.88
CA GLY A 84 -13.89 -24.44 -27.64
C GLY A 84 -12.56 -24.39 -26.87
N PHE A 85 -11.59 -25.24 -27.22
CA PHE A 85 -10.31 -25.32 -26.52
C PHE A 85 -9.48 -24.04 -26.71
N GLN A 86 -9.08 -23.43 -25.60
CA GLN A 86 -8.29 -22.19 -25.61
C GLN A 86 -6.85 -22.49 -25.19
N TYR A 87 -5.92 -22.42 -26.14
CA TYR A 87 -4.49 -22.62 -25.87
C TYR A 87 -3.87 -21.50 -25.01
N TYR A 88 -4.47 -20.30 -25.05
CA TYR A 88 -4.08 -19.17 -24.23
C TYR A 88 -5.31 -18.41 -23.77
N VAL A 89 -5.46 -18.28 -22.45
CA VAL A 89 -6.57 -17.54 -21.83
C VAL A 89 -6.11 -16.86 -20.54
N ASN A 90 -6.35 -15.57 -20.44
CA ASN A 90 -6.09 -14.79 -19.23
C ASN A 90 -4.67 -14.93 -18.63
N GLY A 91 -3.64 -15.06 -19.48
CA GLY A 91 -2.26 -15.23 -19.04
C GLY A 91 -1.86 -16.67 -18.73
N VAL A 92 -2.73 -17.64 -19.03
CA VAL A 92 -2.49 -19.08 -18.85
C VAL A 92 -2.31 -19.75 -20.21
N TYR A 93 -1.20 -20.43 -20.40
CA TYR A 93 -0.93 -21.28 -21.55
C TYR A 93 -1.39 -22.70 -21.23
N CYS A 94 -2.25 -23.27 -22.06
CA CYS A 94 -2.75 -24.63 -21.94
C CYS A 94 -2.11 -25.54 -22.99
N LEU A 95 -1.38 -26.53 -22.52
CA LEU A 95 -0.65 -27.48 -23.35
C LEU A 95 -1.29 -28.87 -23.22
N ILE A 96 -1.34 -29.61 -24.33
CA ILE A 96 -1.89 -30.94 -24.39
C ILE A 96 -0.75 -31.95 -24.54
N TYR A 97 -0.78 -32.99 -23.73
CA TYR A 97 0.18 -34.09 -23.75
C TYR A 97 -0.55 -35.44 -23.85
N ASP A 98 0.12 -36.40 -24.46
CA ASP A 98 -0.37 -37.78 -24.51
C ASP A 98 -0.15 -38.53 -23.17
N ALA A 99 -0.58 -39.78 -23.10
CA ALA A 99 -0.39 -40.62 -21.92
C ALA A 99 1.09 -40.84 -21.55
N ASN A 100 2.00 -40.73 -22.54
CA ASN A 100 3.44 -40.89 -22.37
C ASN A 100 4.15 -39.56 -22.05
N CYS A 101 3.38 -38.51 -21.75
CA CYS A 101 3.89 -37.17 -21.45
C CYS A 101 4.59 -36.47 -22.64
N ASN A 102 4.33 -36.89 -23.89
CA ASN A 102 4.80 -36.18 -25.07
C ASN A 102 3.84 -35.05 -25.41
N LYS A 103 4.38 -33.89 -25.75
CA LYS A 103 3.56 -32.73 -26.13
C LYS A 103 2.88 -32.98 -27.47
N VAL A 104 1.55 -32.89 -27.47
CA VAL A 104 0.71 -33.04 -28.66
C VAL A 104 0.40 -31.69 -29.29
N ALA A 105 0.02 -30.68 -28.46
CA ALA A 105 -0.37 -29.38 -28.96
C ALA A 105 -0.15 -28.29 -27.90
N GLY A 106 -0.19 -27.03 -28.34
CA GLY A 106 0.01 -25.82 -27.50
C GLY A 106 1.42 -25.24 -27.62
N GLU A 107 1.57 -24.00 -27.23
CA GLU A 107 2.84 -23.29 -27.25
C GLU A 107 3.32 -23.05 -25.81
N TYR A 108 4.62 -23.16 -25.60
CA TYR A 108 5.23 -22.80 -24.32
C TYR A 108 5.30 -21.29 -24.16
N PRO A 109 5.13 -20.78 -22.95
CA PRO A 109 5.54 -19.40 -22.64
C PRO A 109 7.01 -19.20 -22.99
N GLU A 110 7.36 -17.99 -23.41
CA GLU A 110 8.74 -17.66 -23.74
C GLU A 110 9.70 -17.92 -22.56
N GLY A 111 10.74 -18.71 -22.82
CA GLY A 111 11.73 -19.10 -21.82
C GLY A 111 11.28 -20.16 -20.83
N PHE A 112 10.10 -20.76 -21.02
CA PHE A 112 9.65 -21.88 -20.19
C PHE A 112 10.24 -23.20 -20.68
N TYR A 113 10.92 -23.88 -19.78
CA TYR A 113 11.31 -25.27 -19.91
C TYR A 113 11.24 -25.94 -18.54
N THR A 114 10.80 -27.16 -18.47
CA THR A 114 10.72 -27.85 -17.17
C THR A 114 10.85 -29.36 -17.36
N ASN A 115 11.56 -30.00 -16.45
CA ASN A 115 11.61 -31.44 -16.28
C ASN A 115 10.67 -31.90 -15.16
N ALA A 116 9.79 -31.00 -14.65
CA ALA A 116 8.81 -31.37 -13.64
C ALA A 116 7.86 -32.45 -14.18
N GLY A 117 7.77 -33.53 -13.47
CA GLY A 117 6.82 -34.62 -13.76
C GLY A 117 5.37 -34.10 -13.81
N PHE A 118 4.43 -34.98 -14.16
CA PHE A 118 3.02 -34.65 -14.13
C PHE A 118 2.39 -35.11 -12.82
N GLU A 119 1.55 -34.27 -12.21
CA GLU A 119 0.80 -34.60 -11.00
C GLU A 119 -0.63 -34.07 -11.14
N ASP A 120 -1.60 -35.00 -11.11
CA ASP A 120 -3.00 -34.63 -11.30
C ASP A 120 -3.55 -33.79 -10.14
N GLY A 121 -4.18 -32.68 -10.48
CA GLY A 121 -4.89 -31.83 -9.51
C GLY A 121 -4.01 -31.00 -8.57
N VAL A 122 -2.68 -30.98 -8.76
CA VAL A 122 -1.74 -30.29 -7.89
C VAL A 122 -1.21 -29.03 -8.57
N LEU A 123 -1.39 -27.89 -7.90
CA LEU A 123 -0.79 -26.64 -8.32
C LEU A 123 0.65 -26.55 -7.78
N ARG A 124 1.60 -26.38 -8.67
CA ARG A 124 3.04 -26.29 -8.33
C ARG A 124 3.67 -25.04 -8.88
N THR A 125 4.78 -24.68 -8.29
CA THR A 125 5.62 -23.58 -8.78
C THR A 125 6.94 -24.15 -9.29
N THR A 126 7.37 -23.72 -10.46
CA THR A 126 8.68 -24.04 -11.02
C THR A 126 9.44 -22.77 -11.38
N GLU A 127 10.74 -22.83 -11.37
CA GLU A 127 11.60 -21.73 -11.77
C GLU A 127 12.39 -22.09 -13.01
N CYS A 128 12.29 -21.25 -14.05
CA CYS A 128 12.97 -21.44 -15.33
C CYS A 128 13.56 -20.11 -15.77
N GLY A 129 14.86 -20.09 -16.06
CA GLY A 129 15.52 -18.86 -16.53
C GLY A 129 15.37 -17.64 -15.61
N GLY A 130 15.36 -17.86 -14.29
CA GLY A 130 15.14 -16.79 -13.29
C GLY A 130 13.72 -16.24 -13.22
N LYS A 131 12.76 -16.88 -13.92
CA LYS A 131 11.33 -16.56 -13.88
C LYS A 131 10.58 -17.69 -13.18
N LYS A 132 9.61 -17.32 -12.33
CA LYS A 132 8.73 -18.30 -11.66
C LYS A 132 7.46 -18.53 -12.47
N TYR A 133 7.05 -19.77 -12.57
CA TYR A 133 5.83 -20.20 -13.27
C TYR A 133 4.96 -21.03 -12.34
N TYR A 134 3.66 -20.83 -12.43
CA TYR A 134 2.67 -21.74 -11.88
C TYR A 134 2.37 -22.82 -12.91
N ILE A 135 2.34 -24.08 -12.47
CA ILE A 135 1.99 -25.25 -13.27
C ILE A 135 0.84 -25.96 -12.57
N TYR A 136 -0.16 -26.29 -13.33
CA TYR A 136 -1.26 -27.14 -12.87
C TYR A 136 -1.54 -28.19 -13.94
N ASP A 137 -1.51 -29.46 -13.56
CA ASP A 137 -1.74 -30.57 -14.44
C ASP A 137 -3.12 -31.21 -14.17
N SER A 138 -3.84 -31.57 -15.21
CA SER A 138 -5.09 -32.32 -15.11
C SER A 138 -5.03 -33.54 -15.97
N TYR A 139 -5.29 -34.68 -15.34
CA TYR A 139 -5.36 -35.99 -16.00
C TYR A 139 -6.76 -36.24 -16.56
N ILE A 140 -6.86 -36.58 -17.83
CA ILE A 140 -8.13 -36.75 -18.51
C ILE A 140 -8.22 -38.17 -19.03
N THR A 141 -9.31 -38.85 -18.69
CA THR A 141 -9.64 -40.17 -19.20
C THR A 141 -10.77 -40.06 -20.20
N PHE A 142 -10.54 -40.50 -21.42
CA PHE A 142 -11.55 -40.55 -22.48
C PHE A 142 -12.42 -41.84 -22.40
N LYS A 143 -13.59 -41.79 -23.01
CA LYS A 143 -14.54 -42.91 -23.02
C LYS A 143 -13.97 -44.21 -23.69
N ASN A 144 -12.96 -44.07 -24.53
CA ASN A 144 -12.26 -45.19 -25.18
C ASN A 144 -11.11 -45.76 -24.33
N GLY A 145 -11.00 -45.37 -23.05
CA GLY A 145 -9.96 -45.82 -22.11
C GLY A 145 -8.60 -45.18 -22.32
N ARG A 146 -8.46 -44.25 -23.27
CA ARG A 146 -7.23 -43.47 -23.43
C ARG A 146 -7.13 -42.32 -22.44
N HIS A 147 -5.91 -41.85 -22.28
CA HIS A 147 -5.58 -40.78 -21.33
C HIS A 147 -4.83 -39.64 -22.00
N ALA A 148 -4.98 -38.48 -21.46
CA ALA A 148 -4.24 -37.27 -21.83
C ALA A 148 -3.98 -36.40 -20.61
N TRP A 149 -3.01 -35.52 -20.75
CA TRP A 149 -2.74 -34.47 -19.76
C TRP A 149 -2.99 -33.11 -20.36
N ILE A 150 -3.62 -32.24 -19.59
CA ILE A 150 -3.58 -30.80 -19.85
C ILE A 150 -2.68 -30.15 -18.80
N ARG A 151 -1.67 -29.44 -19.26
CA ARG A 151 -0.80 -28.65 -18.42
C ARG A 151 -1.11 -27.17 -18.62
N GLY A 152 -1.59 -26.50 -17.58
CA GLY A 152 -1.70 -25.06 -17.52
C GLY A 152 -0.41 -24.45 -16.99
N VAL A 153 0.14 -23.49 -17.72
CA VAL A 153 1.37 -22.76 -17.32
C VAL A 153 1.10 -21.28 -17.32
N SER A 154 1.44 -20.60 -16.24
CA SER A 154 1.33 -19.15 -16.15
C SER A 154 2.59 -18.53 -15.54
N LEU A 155 3.04 -17.43 -16.12
CA LEU A 155 4.21 -16.70 -15.65
C LEU A 155 3.84 -15.84 -14.44
N THR A 156 4.52 -16.03 -13.32
CA THR A 156 4.33 -15.23 -12.10
C THR A 156 4.76 -13.77 -12.28
N THR A 157 5.57 -13.46 -13.29
CA THR A 157 6.17 -12.12 -13.52
C THR A 157 5.13 -11.05 -13.87
N THR A 158 3.97 -11.40 -14.41
CA THR A 158 2.87 -10.45 -14.68
C THR A 158 2.37 -9.83 -13.37
N THR A 159 2.44 -10.58 -12.28
CA THR A 159 2.07 -10.16 -10.93
C THR A 159 3.04 -9.11 -10.37
N VAL A 160 4.34 -9.25 -10.65
CA VAL A 160 5.38 -8.31 -10.19
C VAL A 160 5.21 -6.94 -10.84
N THR A 161 4.80 -6.88 -12.11
CA THR A 161 4.65 -5.62 -12.85
C THR A 161 3.52 -4.76 -12.29
N VAL A 162 2.37 -5.35 -11.96
CA VAL A 162 1.24 -4.61 -11.38
C VAL A 162 1.56 -4.16 -9.95
N ALA A 163 2.12 -5.05 -9.11
CA ALA A 163 2.54 -4.70 -7.75
C ALA A 163 3.60 -3.58 -7.75
N SER A 164 4.56 -3.62 -8.69
CA SER A 164 5.56 -2.56 -8.84
C SER A 164 4.96 -1.23 -9.29
N THR A 165 3.93 -1.26 -10.14
CA THR A 165 3.22 -0.04 -10.56
C THR A 165 2.44 0.57 -9.41
N VAL A 166 1.71 -0.24 -8.63
CA VAL A 166 1.01 0.24 -7.42
C VAL A 166 2.00 0.81 -6.40
N ALA A 167 3.13 0.13 -6.17
CA ALA A 167 4.18 0.62 -5.29
C ALA A 167 4.78 1.95 -5.77
N LYS A 168 5.02 2.11 -7.07
CA LYS A 168 5.49 3.37 -7.68
C LYS A 168 4.48 4.50 -7.46
N VAL A 169 3.21 4.28 -7.78
CA VAL A 169 2.16 5.29 -7.57
C VAL A 169 2.06 5.67 -6.11
N ALA A 170 2.04 4.69 -5.20
CA ALA A 170 2.00 4.93 -3.76
C ALA A 170 3.22 5.73 -3.27
N SER A 171 4.42 5.49 -3.81
CA SER A 171 5.64 6.21 -3.43
C SER A 171 5.63 7.70 -3.79
N TYR A 172 4.82 8.13 -4.75
CA TYR A 172 4.62 9.54 -5.07
C TYR A 172 3.42 10.16 -4.32
N VAL A 173 2.31 9.42 -4.22
CA VAL A 173 1.07 9.92 -3.62
C VAL A 173 1.21 10.11 -2.11
N LEU A 174 1.82 9.13 -1.40
CA LEU A 174 1.93 9.19 0.05
C LEU A 174 2.74 10.40 0.56
N PRO A 175 3.94 10.70 0.03
CA PRO A 175 4.65 11.92 0.41
C PRO A 175 3.85 13.19 0.11
N GLY A 176 3.12 13.23 -1.00
CA GLY A 176 2.24 14.35 -1.35
C GLY A 176 1.15 14.58 -0.29
N VAL A 177 0.50 13.52 0.18
CA VAL A 177 -0.50 13.56 1.25
C VAL A 177 0.12 14.05 2.56
N VAL A 178 1.32 13.57 2.93
CA VAL A 178 2.02 14.01 4.14
C VAL A 178 2.34 15.50 4.08
N VAL A 179 2.86 16.00 2.96
CA VAL A 179 3.15 17.43 2.77
C VAL A 179 1.86 18.26 2.84
N ALA A 180 0.80 17.84 2.15
CA ALA A 180 -0.50 18.53 2.21
C ALA A 180 -1.06 18.57 3.64
N SER A 181 -0.94 17.46 4.40
CA SER A 181 -1.35 17.37 5.80
C SER A 181 -0.53 18.29 6.71
N ALA A 182 0.79 18.40 6.49
CA ALA A 182 1.65 19.31 7.24
C ALA A 182 1.27 20.79 7.01
N ILE A 183 1.02 21.16 5.74
CA ILE A 183 0.57 22.50 5.37
C ILE A 183 -0.81 22.79 5.98
N GLY A 184 -1.77 21.88 5.81
CA GLY A 184 -3.11 22.03 6.40
C GLY A 184 -3.06 22.14 7.92
N GLY A 185 -2.29 21.26 8.58
CA GLY A 185 -2.07 21.29 10.03
C GLY A 185 -1.47 22.60 10.51
N TYR A 186 -0.52 23.16 9.75
CA TYR A 186 0.04 24.49 10.05
C TYR A 186 -1.02 25.60 10.04
N PHE A 187 -1.85 25.67 8.99
CA PHE A 187 -2.90 26.69 8.89
C PHE A 187 -3.96 26.54 9.98
N ILE A 188 -4.40 25.31 10.24
CA ILE A 188 -5.39 25.01 11.29
C ILE A 188 -4.83 25.40 12.66
N THR A 189 -3.61 24.96 13.00
CA THR A 189 -2.99 25.25 14.29
C THR A 189 -2.76 26.75 14.48
N ARG A 190 -2.33 27.47 13.43
CA ARG A 190 -2.15 28.93 13.47
C ARG A 190 -3.47 29.66 13.71
N ALA A 191 -4.56 29.22 13.04
CA ALA A 191 -5.88 29.82 13.21
C ALA A 191 -6.45 29.56 14.61
N ALA A 192 -6.32 28.30 15.11
CA ALA A 192 -6.84 27.89 16.40
C ALA A 192 -6.10 28.55 17.60
N LEU A 193 -4.80 28.77 17.46
CA LEU A 193 -4.00 29.37 18.55
C LEU A 193 -3.87 30.91 18.48
N LYS A 194 -4.40 31.53 17.42
CA LYS A 194 -4.37 33.00 17.29
C LYS A 194 -5.05 33.73 18.48
N PRO A 195 -6.24 33.31 18.96
CA PRO A 195 -6.88 33.96 20.11
C PRO A 195 -6.05 33.86 21.38
N ILE A 196 -5.33 32.76 21.60
CA ILE A 196 -4.47 32.56 22.78
C ILE A 196 -3.26 33.51 22.73
N ASP A 197 -2.64 33.69 21.56
CA ASP A 197 -1.56 34.65 21.38
C ASP A 197 -2.01 36.09 21.67
N GLU A 198 -3.25 36.46 21.30
CA GLU A 198 -3.82 37.76 21.56
C GLU A 198 -4.05 37.98 23.07
N ILE A 199 -4.59 36.98 23.78
CA ILE A 199 -4.78 37.05 25.24
C ILE A 199 -3.43 37.13 25.95
N THR A 200 -2.43 36.37 25.57
CA THR A 200 -1.09 36.39 26.16
C THR A 200 -0.44 37.75 26.00
N LYS A 201 -0.52 38.36 24.82
CA LYS A 201 0.03 39.72 24.57
C LYS A 201 -0.66 40.78 25.41
N MET A 202 -2.00 40.69 25.55
CA MET A 202 -2.73 41.65 26.40
C MET A 202 -2.38 41.51 27.88
N SER A 203 -2.20 40.25 28.36
CA SER A 203 -1.77 39.98 29.73
C SER A 203 -0.38 40.60 30.00
N ASP A 204 0.54 40.52 29.05
CA ASP A 204 1.87 41.11 29.15
C ASP A 204 1.77 42.67 29.13
N GLU A 205 0.94 43.26 28.27
CA GLU A 205 0.71 44.71 28.19
C GLU A 205 0.09 45.28 29.47
N ILE A 206 -0.86 44.51 30.08
CA ILE A 206 -1.47 44.90 31.38
C ILE A 206 -0.46 44.77 32.52
N SER A 207 0.36 43.73 32.53
CA SER A 207 1.42 43.51 33.54
C SER A 207 2.50 44.58 33.49
N GLU A 208 2.77 45.17 32.33
CA GLU A 208 3.69 46.29 32.15
C GLU A 208 3.05 47.66 32.42
N GLY A 209 1.77 47.71 32.77
CA GLY A 209 1.06 48.92 33.15
C GLY A 209 0.82 49.93 32.01
N ARG A 210 0.86 49.47 30.76
CA ARG A 210 0.86 50.34 29.58
C ARG A 210 -0.50 50.80 29.08
N ASP A 211 -1.56 50.02 29.25
CA ASP A 211 -2.94 50.45 28.87
C ASP A 211 -4.03 49.54 29.46
N LEU A 212 -4.75 50.07 30.45
CA LEU A 212 -5.87 49.37 31.11
C LEU A 212 -7.23 49.57 30.42
N SER A 213 -7.29 50.34 29.32
CA SER A 213 -8.54 50.73 28.65
C SER A 213 -8.90 49.79 27.45
N ARG A 214 -8.01 48.92 27.04
CA ARG A 214 -8.18 48.10 25.85
C ARG A 214 -9.04 46.85 26.12
N ARG A 215 -10.23 46.78 25.50
CA ARG A 215 -11.14 45.62 25.62
C ARG A 215 -10.89 44.61 24.53
N LEU A 216 -10.94 43.32 24.88
CA LEU A 216 -10.87 42.18 23.94
C LEU A 216 -12.01 42.21 22.92
N ASN A 217 -11.70 42.16 21.65
CA ASN A 217 -12.70 41.99 20.59
C ASN A 217 -13.04 40.50 20.42
N MET A 218 -14.11 40.05 21.09
CA MET A 218 -14.50 38.66 21.22
C MET A 218 -15.28 38.08 20.02
N ARG A 219 -15.15 38.63 18.82
CA ARG A 219 -16.06 38.31 17.70
C ARG A 219 -15.84 36.94 17.05
N ASN A 220 -14.72 36.26 17.31
CA ASN A 220 -14.40 34.91 16.73
C ASN A 220 -13.50 34.10 17.67
N VAL A 221 -13.89 33.88 18.90
CA VAL A 221 -13.08 33.18 19.92
C VAL A 221 -13.70 31.77 20.15
N THR A 222 -12.84 30.73 20.27
CA THR A 222 -13.32 29.39 20.68
C THR A 222 -13.86 29.45 22.11
N MET A 223 -14.78 28.49 22.46
CA MET A 223 -15.45 28.47 23.76
C MET A 223 -14.46 28.46 24.93
N GLU A 224 -13.34 27.73 24.79
CA GLU A 224 -12.28 27.63 25.79
C GLU A 224 -11.53 28.97 26.00
N ALA A 225 -11.25 29.69 24.91
CA ALA A 225 -10.61 30.98 24.96
C ALA A 225 -11.56 32.09 25.51
N TYR A 226 -12.89 31.94 25.28
CA TYR A 226 -13.92 32.78 25.87
C TYR A 226 -13.96 32.65 27.40
N ILE A 227 -13.96 31.40 27.90
CA ILE A 227 -13.94 31.12 29.36
C ILE A 227 -12.68 31.67 30.00
N LEU A 228 -11.52 31.52 29.34
CA LEU A 228 -10.25 32.06 29.85
C LEU A 228 -10.27 33.58 29.92
N ALA A 229 -10.81 34.25 28.91
CA ALA A 229 -10.92 35.70 28.87
C ALA A 229 -11.93 36.29 29.87
N GLN A 230 -12.91 35.50 30.33
CA GLN A 230 -13.88 35.90 31.34
C GLN A 230 -13.31 35.80 32.78
N SER A 231 -12.23 35.02 32.95
CA SER A 231 -11.58 34.82 34.27
C SER A 231 -10.54 35.87 34.62
N TYR A 232 -10.24 36.75 33.68
CA TYR A 232 -9.34 37.91 33.85
C TYR A 232 -10.12 39.25 33.82
#